data_535d6e0fb9e962ab95d14b844c4bba1b
#
_entry.id   535d6e0fb9e962ab95d14b844c4bba1b
#
_cell.length_a   1.000
_cell.length_b   1.000
_cell.length_c   1.000
_cell.angle_alpha   90.00
_cell.angle_beta   90.00
_cell.angle_gamma   90.00
#
_symmetry.space_group_name_H-M   'P 1'
#
loop_
_entity.id
_entity.type
_entity.pdbx_description
1 polymer ?
#
loop_
_entity_poly.entity_id
_entity_poly.type
_entity_poly.pdbx_seq_one_letter_code
_entity_poly.pdbx_strand_id
1 'polypeptide(L)'
;RGYGKLGYGNDLPFYKNFYAGGYGSVRGYDNSTLGPKYASVNLQETKQNDGSPEEVGGNALVQFGTELVLPMPFKGDWTRQVRPVLFAEGGQVFDTKCNIDNTVYGDKGMKINGQTITDVRKYCEDNYGFDLGNLRYSVGVGVTWITMIGPLSLSYAFPLNDKPGDETKEIQFEIGRTF
;
A
#
# COMPACT_ATOMS: atom_id res chain seq x y z
N ARG A 1 7.88 15.30 0.13
CA ARG A 1 7.88 14.77 1.50
C ARG A 1 8.42 13.35 1.48
N GLY A 2 9.13 12.95 2.51
CA GLY A 2 9.55 11.56 2.70
C GLY A 2 9.52 11.21 4.17
N TYR A 3 9.11 10.01 4.48
CA TYR A 3 9.18 9.48 5.84
C TYR A 3 9.38 7.97 5.81
N GLY A 4 9.98 7.48 6.88
CA GLY A 4 10.13 6.05 7.15
C GLY A 4 9.57 5.73 8.52
N LYS A 5 8.99 4.57 8.65
CA LYS A 5 8.54 4.02 9.93
C LYS A 5 9.14 2.63 10.11
N LEU A 6 9.64 2.36 11.29
CA LEU A 6 10.22 1.07 11.66
C LEU A 6 9.62 0.61 12.98
N GLY A 7 9.09 -0.59 13.00
CA GLY A 7 8.68 -1.26 14.24
C GLY A 7 9.89 -1.76 14.99
N TYR A 8 9.94 -1.48 16.29
CA TYR A 8 11.04 -1.86 17.15
C TYR A 8 10.59 -2.89 18.18
N GLY A 9 11.40 -3.94 18.39
CA GLY A 9 11.14 -4.99 19.36
C GLY A 9 11.18 -6.39 18.77
N ASN A 10 11.09 -7.41 19.64
CA ASN A 10 11.21 -8.80 19.22
C ASN A 10 9.94 -9.30 18.50
N ASP A 11 8.76 -8.79 18.91
CA ASP A 11 7.49 -9.17 18.31
C ASP A 11 6.58 -7.95 18.23
N LEU A 12 6.54 -7.33 17.06
CA LEU A 12 5.53 -6.30 16.81
C LEU A 12 4.16 -7.00 16.67
N PRO A 13 3.18 -6.72 17.52
CA PRO A 13 1.86 -7.28 17.34
C PRO A 13 1.29 -6.92 15.97
N PHE A 14 0.65 -7.86 15.28
CA PHE A 14 0.14 -7.68 13.90
C PHE A 14 -0.75 -6.44 13.73
N TYR A 15 -1.50 -6.06 14.77
CA TYR A 15 -2.37 -4.86 14.74
C TYR A 15 -1.58 -3.53 14.78
N LYS A 16 -0.26 -3.58 14.94
CA LYS A 16 0.64 -2.43 14.84
C LYS A 16 1.45 -2.42 13.54
N ASN A 17 1.21 -3.35 12.67
CA ASN A 17 1.86 -3.38 11.37
C ASN A 17 1.55 -2.10 10.57
N PHE A 18 2.48 -1.75 9.70
CA PHE A 18 2.32 -0.65 8.78
C PHE A 18 1.66 -1.15 7.50
N TYR A 19 0.87 -0.28 6.90
CA TYR A 19 0.20 -0.49 5.63
C TYR A 19 0.47 0.71 4.73
N ALA A 20 0.45 0.50 3.43
CA ALA A 20 0.52 1.56 2.43
C ALA A 20 -0.46 1.30 1.29
N GLY A 21 -0.61 2.29 0.43
CA GLY A 21 -1.59 2.33 -0.63
C GLY A 21 -2.71 3.33 -0.33
N GLY A 22 -3.30 3.86 -1.37
CA GLY A 22 -4.38 4.82 -1.28
C GLY A 22 -3.97 6.27 -1.12
N TYR A 23 -4.99 7.11 -0.99
CA TYR A 23 -4.83 8.55 -0.84
C TYR A 23 -4.07 8.90 0.45
N GLY A 24 -3.04 9.74 0.33
CA GLY A 24 -2.18 10.10 1.47
C GLY A 24 -1.06 9.09 1.76
N SER A 25 -0.91 8.08 0.90
CA SER A 25 0.16 7.12 0.92
C SER A 25 0.76 6.96 -0.48
N VAL A 26 0.45 5.93 -1.22
CA VAL A 26 0.85 5.74 -2.62
C VAL A 26 -0.42 5.66 -3.45
N ARG A 27 -0.80 6.76 -4.09
CA ARG A 27 -1.98 6.81 -4.97
C ARG A 27 -1.78 5.90 -6.18
N GLY A 28 -2.88 5.40 -6.74
CA GLY A 28 -2.85 4.41 -7.82
C GLY A 28 -2.96 2.96 -7.34
N TYR A 29 -2.81 2.73 -6.03
CA TYR A 29 -3.06 1.45 -5.37
C TYR A 29 -4.22 1.59 -4.39
N ASP A 30 -4.96 0.51 -4.15
CA ASP A 30 -6.08 0.59 -3.21
C ASP A 30 -5.59 0.75 -1.76
N ASN A 31 -6.50 1.16 -0.88
CA ASN A 31 -6.15 1.54 0.49
C ASN A 31 -5.59 0.35 1.27
N SER A 32 -4.40 0.52 1.83
CA SER A 32 -3.76 -0.47 2.71
C SER A 32 -3.45 -1.81 2.06
N THR A 33 -3.38 -1.89 0.74
CA THR A 33 -3.15 -3.14 0.00
C THR A 33 -1.68 -3.42 -0.32
N LEU A 34 -0.79 -2.46 -0.08
CA LEU A 34 0.64 -2.65 -0.29
C LEU A 34 1.31 -3.24 0.95
N GLY A 35 2.02 -4.33 0.75
CA GLY A 35 2.79 -4.99 1.81
C GLY A 35 2.68 -6.50 1.76
N PRO A 36 3.22 -7.17 2.78
CA PRO A 36 3.12 -8.61 2.93
C PRO A 36 1.68 -9.10 2.96
N LYS A 37 1.41 -10.14 2.15
CA LYS A 37 0.12 -10.82 2.07
C LYS A 37 0.31 -12.30 2.35
N TYR A 38 -0.55 -12.86 3.16
CA TYR A 38 -0.50 -14.28 3.51
C TYR A 38 -1.88 -14.91 3.36
N ALA A 39 -1.90 -16.15 2.94
CA ALA A 39 -3.14 -16.92 2.93
C ALA A 39 -3.60 -17.21 4.36
N SER A 40 -4.87 -16.95 4.65
CA SER A 40 -5.44 -17.30 5.95
C SER A 40 -5.47 -18.81 6.16
N VAL A 41 -5.17 -19.26 7.38
CA VAL A 41 -5.26 -20.68 7.77
C VAL A 41 -6.52 -20.87 8.61
N ASN A 42 -7.43 -21.69 8.14
CA ASN A 42 -8.59 -22.08 8.94
C ASN A 42 -8.17 -23.22 9.89
N LEU A 43 -7.94 -22.89 11.15
CA LEU A 43 -7.52 -23.83 12.18
C LEU A 43 -8.59 -24.88 12.55
N GLN A 44 -9.86 -24.63 12.20
CA GLN A 44 -10.98 -25.55 12.52
C GLN A 44 -11.26 -26.57 11.42
N GLU A 45 -10.93 -26.23 10.20
CA GLU A 45 -11.01 -27.14 9.07
C GLU A 45 -9.61 -27.33 8.50
N THR A 46 -9.16 -28.55 8.35
CA THR A 46 -7.90 -28.90 7.68
C THR A 46 -7.86 -28.52 6.19
N LYS A 47 -8.79 -27.68 5.77
CA LYS A 47 -8.87 -27.10 4.44
C LYS A 47 -8.30 -25.70 4.49
N GLN A 48 -7.19 -25.54 3.83
CA GLN A 48 -6.64 -24.24 3.47
C GLN A 48 -7.70 -23.50 2.65
N ASN A 49 -8.08 -22.30 3.08
CA ASN A 49 -8.91 -21.45 2.25
C ASN A 49 -8.13 -21.11 0.98
N ASP A 50 -8.65 -21.50 -0.18
CA ASP A 50 -8.16 -21.06 -1.49
C ASP A 50 -8.54 -19.58 -1.74
N GLY A 51 -8.79 -18.82 -0.67
CA GLY A 51 -9.15 -17.41 -0.71
C GLY A 51 -7.99 -16.52 -1.17
N SER A 52 -8.33 -15.32 -1.59
CA SER A 52 -7.34 -14.29 -1.90
C SER A 52 -6.45 -14.05 -0.68
N PRO A 53 -5.13 -13.86 -0.88
CA PRO A 53 -4.24 -13.57 0.24
C PRO A 53 -4.70 -12.30 0.97
N GLU A 54 -4.67 -12.34 2.30
CA GLU A 54 -5.04 -11.20 3.15
C GLU A 54 -3.82 -10.31 3.41
N GLU A 55 -4.06 -9.00 3.45
CA GLU A 55 -3.04 -8.02 3.78
C GLU A 55 -2.73 -8.08 5.27
N VAL A 56 -1.50 -8.45 5.60
CA VAL A 56 -1.03 -8.52 6.98
C VAL A 56 -0.22 -7.28 7.36
N GLY A 57 0.23 -6.52 6.35
CA GLY A 57 1.12 -5.40 6.56
C GLY A 57 2.53 -5.85 6.92
N GLY A 58 3.42 -4.90 7.18
CA GLY A 58 4.81 -5.15 7.54
C GLY A 58 5.27 -4.37 8.76
N ASN A 59 6.41 -4.76 9.31
CA ASN A 59 7.00 -4.08 10.46
C ASN A 59 7.83 -2.85 10.06
N ALA A 60 8.02 -2.61 8.78
CA ALA A 60 8.74 -1.45 8.27
C ALA A 60 8.05 -0.85 7.05
N LEU A 61 8.10 0.48 6.96
CA LEU A 61 7.53 1.27 5.87
C LEU A 61 8.53 2.34 5.46
N VAL A 62 8.77 2.43 4.15
CA VAL A 62 9.42 3.59 3.53
C VAL A 62 8.43 4.18 2.53
N GLN A 63 8.25 5.50 2.61
CA GLN A 63 7.35 6.22 1.73
C GLN A 63 7.94 7.58 1.39
N PHE A 64 7.79 8.00 0.15
CA PHE A 64 8.18 9.32 -0.32
C PHE A 64 7.17 9.82 -1.35
N GLY A 65 7.10 11.13 -1.47
CA GLY A 65 6.21 11.76 -2.44
C GLY A 65 6.60 13.19 -2.70
N THR A 66 6.30 13.65 -3.89
CA THR A 66 6.42 15.03 -4.30
C THR A 66 5.14 15.48 -4.99
N GLU A 67 4.73 16.70 -4.71
CA GLU A 67 3.57 17.33 -5.34
C GLU A 67 3.97 18.71 -5.86
N LEU A 68 3.57 18.97 -7.08
CA LEU A 68 3.67 20.27 -7.72
C LEU A 68 2.26 20.87 -7.85
N VAL A 69 2.00 21.91 -7.08
CA VAL A 69 0.75 22.66 -7.19
C VAL A 69 0.86 23.61 -8.38
N LEU A 70 -0.07 23.48 -9.31
CA LEU A 70 -0.10 24.30 -10.51
C LEU A 70 -0.95 25.54 -10.29
N PRO A 71 -0.56 26.70 -10.87
CA PRO A 71 -1.44 27.85 -10.88
C PRO A 71 -2.64 27.58 -11.79
N MET A 72 -3.81 28.07 -11.37
CA MET A 72 -4.99 28.00 -12.22
C MET A 72 -4.85 28.93 -13.44
N PRO A 73 -5.04 28.40 -14.66
CA PRO A 73 -4.92 29.20 -15.88
C PRO A 73 -6.11 30.13 -16.10
N PHE A 74 -7.18 29.98 -15.33
CA PHE A 74 -8.41 30.74 -15.46
C PHE A 74 -8.53 31.84 -14.38
N LYS A 75 -9.22 32.94 -14.70
CA LYS A 75 -9.50 34.00 -13.74
C LYS A 75 -10.96 33.92 -13.28
N GLY A 76 -11.18 33.94 -11.97
CA GLY A 76 -12.51 33.87 -11.35
C GLY A 76 -12.42 33.64 -9.87
N ASP A 77 -13.42 34.00 -9.09
CA ASP A 77 -13.39 33.86 -7.64
C ASP A 77 -13.32 32.38 -7.18
N TRP A 78 -13.91 31.49 -7.94
CA TRP A 78 -13.85 30.04 -7.69
C TRP A 78 -12.46 29.42 -7.88
N THR A 79 -11.58 30.07 -8.68
CA THR A 79 -10.22 29.56 -8.94
C THR A 79 -9.33 29.60 -7.70
N ARG A 80 -9.68 30.39 -6.70
CA ARG A 80 -8.99 30.46 -5.42
C ARG A 80 -9.22 29.23 -4.56
N GLN A 81 -10.31 28.52 -4.82
CA GLN A 81 -10.73 27.33 -4.06
C GLN A 81 -10.26 26.04 -4.70
N VAL A 82 -9.80 26.06 -5.95
CA VAL A 82 -9.40 24.88 -6.71
C VAL A 82 -7.88 24.87 -6.90
N ARG A 83 -7.27 23.76 -6.57
CA ARG A 83 -5.81 23.56 -6.66
C ARG A 83 -5.50 22.31 -7.47
N PRO A 84 -5.12 22.44 -8.75
CA PRO A 84 -4.62 21.32 -9.53
C PRO A 84 -3.19 20.97 -9.07
N VAL A 85 -2.90 19.68 -9.02
CA VAL A 85 -1.60 19.15 -8.60
C VAL A 85 -1.11 18.08 -9.57
N LEU A 86 0.20 18.05 -9.79
CA LEU A 86 0.89 16.90 -10.33
C LEU A 86 1.63 16.23 -9.18
N PHE A 87 1.64 14.91 -9.17
CA PHE A 87 2.32 14.19 -8.11
C PHE A 87 3.12 13.00 -8.62
N ALA A 88 4.14 12.66 -7.85
CA ALA A 88 4.87 11.40 -7.96
C ALA A 88 5.08 10.87 -6.54
N GLU A 89 4.67 9.64 -6.31
CA GLU A 89 4.69 8.98 -5.01
C GLU A 89 5.31 7.60 -5.14
N GLY A 90 5.91 7.13 -4.06
CA GLY A 90 6.40 5.77 -3.98
C GLY A 90 6.53 5.32 -2.54
N GLY A 91 6.48 4.00 -2.37
CA GLY A 91 6.62 3.40 -1.05
C GLY A 91 6.74 1.89 -1.12
N GLN A 92 7.21 1.35 -0.02
CA GLN A 92 7.28 -0.08 0.20
C GLN A 92 6.98 -0.35 1.67
N VAL A 93 6.10 -1.31 1.89
CA VAL A 93 5.91 -1.95 3.19
C VAL A 93 6.62 -3.28 3.14
N PHE A 94 7.44 -3.57 4.12
CA PHE A 94 8.25 -4.78 4.13
C PHE A 94 8.40 -5.35 5.54
N ASP A 95 8.80 -6.61 5.61
CA ASP A 95 9.11 -7.28 6.86
C ASP A 95 10.62 -7.48 6.98
N THR A 96 11.20 -6.96 8.07
CA THR A 96 12.64 -7.05 8.32
C THR A 96 13.07 -8.39 8.91
N LYS A 97 12.13 -9.20 9.39
CA LYS A 97 12.45 -10.44 10.13
C LYS A 97 11.90 -11.70 9.49
N CYS A 98 10.82 -11.59 8.70
CA CYS A 98 10.12 -12.74 8.12
C CYS A 98 9.97 -13.91 9.12
N ASN A 99 9.53 -13.57 10.34
CA ASN A 99 9.46 -14.54 11.43
C ASN A 99 8.16 -15.35 11.37
N ILE A 100 7.98 -16.06 10.27
CA ILE A 100 6.81 -16.93 10.05
C ILE A 100 7.25 -18.36 10.31
N ASP A 101 6.50 -19.02 11.18
CA ASP A 101 6.72 -20.43 11.43
C ASP A 101 6.12 -21.25 10.27
N ASN A 102 6.98 -21.97 9.55
CA ASN A 102 6.56 -22.85 8.45
C ASN A 102 5.57 -23.93 8.92
N THR A 103 5.59 -24.27 10.21
CA THR A 103 4.68 -25.28 10.78
C THR A 103 3.22 -24.84 10.77
N VAL A 104 2.92 -23.53 10.70
CA VAL A 104 1.55 -23.00 10.64
C VAL A 104 0.81 -23.53 9.40
N TYR A 105 1.50 -23.75 8.30
CA TYR A 105 0.92 -24.23 7.05
C TYR A 105 1.09 -25.75 6.85
N GLY A 106 1.78 -26.44 7.77
CA GLY A 106 2.04 -27.87 7.73
C GLY A 106 2.77 -28.34 6.46
N ASP A 107 2.72 -29.63 6.18
CA ASP A 107 3.39 -30.25 5.01
C ASP A 107 2.78 -29.81 3.66
N LYS A 108 1.59 -29.19 3.67
CA LYS A 108 0.91 -28.75 2.45
C LYS A 108 1.41 -27.40 1.94
N GLY A 109 2.13 -26.64 2.76
CA GLY A 109 2.60 -25.29 2.41
C GLY A 109 1.46 -24.25 2.29
N MET A 110 1.84 -23.02 2.03
CA MET A 110 0.93 -21.90 1.79
C MET A 110 0.58 -21.81 0.30
N LYS A 111 -0.69 -21.58 -0.03
CA LYS A 111 -1.10 -21.33 -1.42
C LYS A 111 -1.31 -19.83 -1.64
N ILE A 112 -0.60 -19.28 -2.61
CA ILE A 112 -0.78 -17.90 -3.07
C ILE A 112 -0.89 -17.94 -4.60
N ASN A 113 -1.96 -17.35 -5.15
CA ASN A 113 -2.20 -17.27 -6.59
C ASN A 113 -2.06 -18.62 -7.32
N GLY A 114 -2.52 -19.71 -6.68
CA GLY A 114 -2.46 -21.06 -7.24
C GLY A 114 -1.10 -21.76 -7.12
N GLN A 115 -0.07 -21.11 -6.60
CA GLN A 115 1.23 -21.68 -6.32
C GLN A 115 1.32 -22.18 -4.89
N THR A 116 1.89 -23.38 -4.71
CA THR A 116 2.15 -23.93 -3.37
C THR A 116 3.56 -23.54 -2.92
N ILE A 117 3.64 -22.85 -1.81
CA ILE A 117 4.88 -22.37 -1.19
C ILE A 117 5.14 -23.22 0.05
N THR A 118 6.15 -24.05 0.00
CA THR A 118 6.51 -24.95 1.10
C THR A 118 7.41 -24.27 2.12
N ASP A 119 8.24 -23.31 1.70
CA ASP A 119 9.09 -22.51 2.58
C ASP A 119 8.59 -21.06 2.60
N VAL A 120 7.68 -20.81 3.54
CA VAL A 120 7.01 -19.49 3.69
C VAL A 120 7.99 -18.44 4.16
N ARG A 121 8.99 -18.81 4.95
CA ARG A 121 10.01 -17.86 5.41
C ARG A 121 10.87 -17.37 4.26
N LYS A 122 11.38 -18.29 3.44
CA LYS A 122 12.14 -17.93 2.25
C LYS A 122 11.30 -17.11 1.27
N TYR A 123 10.04 -17.49 1.09
CA TYR A 123 9.12 -16.70 0.26
C TYR A 123 8.95 -15.27 0.78
N CYS A 124 8.85 -15.08 2.10
CA CYS A 124 8.79 -13.76 2.71
C CYS A 124 10.09 -12.98 2.46
N GLU A 125 11.25 -13.56 2.70
CA GLU A 125 12.55 -12.93 2.48
C GLU A 125 12.70 -12.48 1.02
N ASP A 126 12.31 -13.32 0.07
CA ASP A 126 12.45 -13.08 -1.36
C ASP A 126 11.43 -12.04 -1.90
N ASN A 127 10.22 -11.98 -1.32
CA ASN A 127 9.14 -11.16 -1.87
C ASN A 127 8.77 -9.95 -1.00
N TYR A 128 8.98 -10.04 0.30
CA TYR A 128 8.55 -9.02 1.27
C TYR A 128 9.70 -8.41 2.07
N GLY A 129 10.94 -8.80 1.81
CA GLY A 129 12.13 -8.11 2.28
C GLY A 129 12.28 -6.74 1.62
N PHE A 130 13.16 -5.89 2.16
CA PHE A 130 13.48 -4.61 1.52
C PHE A 130 14.24 -4.84 0.21
N ASP A 131 13.63 -4.45 -0.89
CA ASP A 131 14.25 -4.48 -2.21
C ASP A 131 13.76 -3.27 -3.02
N LEU A 132 14.69 -2.56 -3.63
CA LEU A 132 14.38 -1.42 -4.51
C LEU A 132 13.54 -1.83 -5.73
N GLY A 133 13.66 -3.08 -6.20
CA GLY A 133 12.83 -3.65 -7.26
C GLY A 133 11.38 -3.89 -6.84
N ASN A 134 11.12 -3.96 -5.54
CA ASN A 134 9.79 -4.14 -4.95
C ASN A 134 9.16 -2.80 -4.52
N LEU A 135 9.82 -1.69 -4.76
CA LEU A 135 9.26 -0.37 -4.50
C LEU A 135 8.10 -0.10 -5.47
N ARG A 136 6.92 0.19 -4.93
CA ARG A 136 5.76 0.62 -5.71
C ARG A 136 5.83 2.13 -5.87
N TYR A 137 5.58 2.61 -7.06
CA TYR A 137 5.53 4.05 -7.33
C TYR A 137 4.45 4.37 -8.35
N SER A 138 3.99 5.59 -8.29
CA SER A 138 2.96 6.11 -9.17
C SER A 138 3.22 7.56 -9.50
N VAL A 139 2.68 7.98 -10.61
CA VAL A 139 2.60 9.40 -11.01
C VAL A 139 1.16 9.72 -11.37
N GLY A 140 0.77 10.97 -11.21
CA GLY A 140 -0.60 11.32 -11.54
C GLY A 140 -0.90 12.79 -11.44
N VAL A 141 -2.17 13.07 -11.66
CA VAL A 141 -2.75 14.39 -11.57
C VAL A 141 -3.87 14.39 -10.55
N GLY A 142 -4.08 15.51 -9.90
CA GLY A 142 -5.16 15.66 -8.94
C GLY A 142 -5.72 17.05 -8.93
N VAL A 143 -6.89 17.18 -8.35
CA VAL A 143 -7.52 18.46 -8.07
C VAL A 143 -8.07 18.44 -6.65
N THR A 144 -7.75 19.48 -5.89
CA THR A 144 -8.33 19.69 -4.57
C THR A 144 -9.23 20.93 -4.63
N TRP A 145 -10.47 20.76 -4.24
CA TRP A 145 -11.45 21.85 -4.15
C TRP A 145 -11.77 22.10 -2.68
N ILE A 146 -11.53 23.31 -2.22
CA ILE A 146 -11.83 23.75 -0.86
C ILE A 146 -13.29 24.17 -0.81
N THR A 147 -14.11 23.38 -0.12
CA THR A 147 -15.55 23.64 0.05
C THR A 147 -15.88 24.03 1.49
N MET A 148 -17.12 24.45 1.73
CA MET A 148 -17.60 24.81 3.08
C MET A 148 -17.63 23.61 4.04
N ILE A 149 -17.75 22.37 3.51
CA ILE A 149 -17.75 21.12 4.29
C ILE A 149 -16.36 20.51 4.44
N GLY A 150 -15.35 21.12 3.85
CA GLY A 150 -13.97 20.65 3.85
C GLY A 150 -13.39 20.48 2.45
N PRO A 151 -12.10 20.14 2.36
CA PRO A 151 -11.46 19.87 1.08
C PRO A 151 -11.99 18.57 0.46
N LEU A 152 -12.34 18.66 -0.81
CA LEU A 152 -12.63 17.52 -1.68
C LEU A 152 -11.45 17.31 -2.61
N SER A 153 -10.91 16.13 -2.66
CA SER A 153 -9.78 15.79 -3.51
C SER A 153 -10.13 14.63 -4.43
N LEU A 154 -9.83 14.81 -5.70
CA LEU A 154 -9.93 13.79 -6.72
C LEU A 154 -8.56 13.63 -7.36
N SER A 155 -8.09 12.40 -7.51
CA SER A 155 -6.82 12.09 -8.17
C SER A 155 -6.99 10.98 -9.19
N TYR A 156 -6.20 11.10 -10.25
CA TYR A 156 -5.99 10.05 -11.24
C TYR A 156 -4.51 9.70 -11.25
N ALA A 157 -4.20 8.46 -10.92
CA ALA A 157 -2.85 7.98 -10.73
C ALA A 157 -2.56 6.79 -11.63
N PHE A 158 -1.36 6.76 -12.18
CA PHE A 158 -0.83 5.63 -12.96
C PHE A 158 0.15 4.85 -12.08
N PRO A 159 -0.17 3.63 -11.66
CA PRO A 159 0.80 2.74 -11.03
C PRO A 159 1.83 2.31 -12.07
N LEU A 160 3.12 2.40 -11.74
CA LEU A 160 4.22 2.16 -12.68
C LEU A 160 4.98 0.87 -12.39
N ASN A 161 4.90 0.33 -11.18
CA ASN A 161 5.59 -0.89 -10.78
C ASN A 161 4.66 -1.76 -9.92
N ASP A 162 3.54 -2.14 -10.49
CA ASP A 162 2.62 -3.10 -9.90
C ASP A 162 3.19 -4.52 -9.98
N LYS A 163 2.88 -5.32 -8.99
CA LYS A 163 3.29 -6.72 -8.91
C LYS A 163 2.05 -7.62 -8.86
N PRO A 164 2.17 -8.89 -9.24
CA PRO A 164 1.07 -9.84 -9.09
C PRO A 164 0.55 -9.86 -7.65
N GLY A 165 -0.75 -9.61 -7.50
CA GLY A 165 -1.40 -9.51 -6.19
C GLY A 165 -1.55 -8.08 -5.65
N ASP A 166 -0.99 -7.05 -6.31
CA ASP A 166 -1.29 -5.67 -5.97
C ASP A 166 -2.70 -5.29 -6.47
N GLU A 167 -3.42 -4.54 -5.66
CA GLU A 167 -4.72 -4.00 -6.03
C GLU A 167 -4.54 -2.55 -6.48
N THR A 168 -4.76 -2.30 -7.77
CA THR A 168 -4.63 -0.97 -8.34
C THR A 168 -5.97 -0.24 -8.36
N LYS A 169 -5.94 1.06 -8.06
CA LYS A 169 -7.09 1.95 -8.09
C LYS A 169 -6.67 3.31 -8.62
N GLU A 170 -6.84 3.49 -9.91
CA GLU A 170 -6.37 4.68 -10.61
C GLU A 170 -7.10 5.95 -10.19
N ILE A 171 -8.43 5.87 -9.98
CA ILE A 171 -9.25 7.00 -9.56
C ILE A 171 -9.50 6.92 -8.07
N GLN A 172 -9.10 7.95 -7.35
CA GLN A 172 -9.28 8.03 -5.90
C GLN A 172 -9.91 9.35 -5.52
N PHE A 173 -10.87 9.26 -4.60
CA PHE A 173 -11.61 10.38 -4.07
C PHE A 173 -11.48 10.44 -2.56
N GLU A 174 -11.23 11.63 -2.00
CA GLU A 174 -11.07 11.84 -0.57
C GLU A 174 -11.83 13.08 -0.12
N ILE A 175 -12.44 13.00 1.07
CA ILE A 175 -13.16 14.10 1.70
C ILE A 175 -12.54 14.39 3.05
N GLY A 176 -12.25 15.67 3.33
CA GLY A 176 -11.92 16.13 4.68
C GLY A 176 -10.46 15.98 5.12
N ARG A 177 -9.55 15.48 4.27
CA ARG A 177 -8.11 15.51 4.57
C ARG A 177 -7.45 16.78 4.05
N THR A 178 -6.87 17.54 4.96
CA THR A 178 -5.88 18.58 4.67
C THR A 178 -4.48 18.01 4.81
N PHE A 179 -3.62 18.32 3.88
CA PHE A 179 -2.20 17.96 3.89
C PHE A 179 -1.40 18.76 4.92
#